data_627d5e7c74439addef6880053aa2db7c
#
_entry.id   627d5e7c74439addef6880053aa2db7c
#
_cell.length_a   1.000
_cell.length_b   1.000
_cell.length_c   1.000
_cell.angle_alpha   90.00
_cell.angle_beta   90.00
_cell.angle_gamma   90.00
#
_symmetry.space_group_name_H-M   'P 1'
#
loop_
_entity.id
_entity.type
_entity.pdbx_description
1 polymer ?
#
loop_
_entity_poly.entity_id
_entity_poly.type
_entity_poly.pdbx_seq_one_letter_code
_entity_poly.pdbx_strand_id
1 'polypeptide(L)'
;MKKILLVVLLALLPFSVNAESKLNQILSSGELKVGTTGDWDPMTMKDPATNKYKGFDIDVMSELAKDMGVKITFVPTEWKTIVSGINAGRYDISTSVTKTPKRAEVAGFTDTYYKYGTVPLVLKKNLKKYSTWDSLNNENVTIATTLGTSQEEKAKEFFPKSKLQSVESPARDFQEVLAG
;
A
#
# COMPACT_ATOMS: atom_id res chain seq x y z
N MET A 1 40.73 -4.56 45.59
CA MET A 1 40.93 -4.12 44.19
C MET A 1 40.69 -5.21 43.16
N LYS A 2 41.03 -6.49 43.38
CA LYS A 2 40.80 -7.58 42.39
C LYS A 2 39.32 -7.94 42.13
N LYS A 3 38.40 -7.70 43.07
CA LYS A 3 36.97 -8.03 42.93
C LYS A 3 36.19 -7.01 42.09
N ILE A 4 36.65 -5.76 42.01
CA ILE A 4 36.02 -4.69 41.21
C ILE A 4 36.32 -4.90 39.69
N LEU A 5 37.52 -5.44 39.40
CA LEU A 5 37.91 -5.70 38.00
C LEU A 5 37.08 -6.80 37.31
N LEU A 6 36.57 -7.77 38.10
CA LEU A 6 35.77 -8.88 37.58
C LEU A 6 34.35 -8.45 37.22
N VAL A 7 33.78 -7.48 37.95
CA VAL A 7 32.42 -6.95 37.66
C VAL A 7 32.42 -6.06 36.44
N VAL A 8 33.49 -5.30 36.17
CA VAL A 8 33.61 -4.47 34.96
C VAL A 8 33.80 -5.30 33.70
N LEU A 9 34.46 -6.46 33.79
CA LEU A 9 34.67 -7.35 32.62
C LEU A 9 33.37 -8.05 32.20
N LEU A 10 32.43 -8.31 33.12
CA LEU A 10 31.12 -8.91 32.80
C LEU A 10 30.17 -7.93 32.10
N ALA A 11 30.36 -6.61 32.26
CA ALA A 11 29.54 -5.57 31.61
C ALA A 11 29.92 -5.31 30.14
N LEU A 12 31.01 -5.89 29.65
CA LEU A 12 31.51 -5.73 28.28
C LEU A 12 31.18 -6.91 27.36
N LEU A 13 30.34 -7.86 27.80
CA LEU A 13 29.83 -8.89 26.87
C LEU A 13 28.94 -8.22 25.81
N PRO A 14 29.29 -8.27 24.54
CA PRO A 14 28.42 -7.76 23.51
C PRO A 14 27.12 -8.59 23.53
N PHE A 15 26.02 -7.99 23.94
CA PHE A 15 24.70 -8.54 23.66
C PHE A 15 24.54 -8.52 22.13
N SER A 16 24.92 -9.63 21.49
CA SER A 16 24.55 -9.86 20.10
C SER A 16 23.01 -10.00 20.06
N VAL A 17 22.32 -8.87 19.93
CA VAL A 17 20.90 -8.88 19.58
C VAL A 17 20.85 -9.40 18.14
N ASN A 18 20.74 -10.72 17.98
CA ASN A 18 20.33 -11.29 16.71
C ASN A 18 18.88 -10.82 16.47
N ALA A 19 18.71 -9.78 15.67
CA ALA A 19 17.39 -9.38 15.24
C ALA A 19 16.79 -10.55 14.45
N GLU A 20 15.80 -11.20 15.03
CA GLU A 20 15.07 -12.27 14.38
C GLU A 20 14.50 -11.78 13.06
N SER A 21 14.64 -12.56 11.99
CA SER A 21 14.08 -12.17 10.68
C SER A 21 12.55 -12.03 10.76
N LYS A 22 11.98 -11.11 9.99
CA LYS A 22 10.53 -10.93 9.97
C LYS A 22 9.79 -12.23 9.62
N LEU A 23 10.34 -13.04 8.72
CA LEU A 23 9.80 -14.35 8.40
C LEU A 23 9.75 -15.27 9.63
N ASN A 24 10.83 -15.35 10.39
CA ASN A 24 10.86 -16.17 11.59
C ASN A 24 9.86 -15.68 12.64
N GLN A 25 9.69 -14.37 12.79
CA GLN A 25 8.65 -13.79 13.67
C GLN A 25 7.24 -14.20 13.26
N ILE A 26 6.93 -14.19 11.96
CA ILE A 26 5.64 -14.63 11.43
C ILE A 26 5.42 -16.11 11.71
N LEU A 27 6.41 -16.95 11.39
CA LEU A 27 6.32 -18.39 11.59
C LEU A 27 6.19 -18.77 13.07
N SER A 28 6.95 -18.12 13.96
CA SER A 28 6.91 -18.37 15.40
C SER A 28 5.62 -17.86 16.07
N SER A 29 5.08 -16.73 15.60
CA SER A 29 3.79 -16.20 16.06
C SER A 29 2.58 -16.99 15.55
N GLY A 30 2.74 -17.71 14.43
CA GLY A 30 1.67 -18.42 13.75
C GLY A 30 0.64 -17.50 13.09
N GLU A 31 1.00 -16.22 12.84
CA GLU A 31 0.09 -15.22 12.26
C GLU A 31 0.82 -14.36 11.22
N LEU A 32 0.20 -14.18 10.04
CA LEU A 32 0.57 -13.22 9.01
C LEU A 32 -0.42 -12.06 9.03
N LYS A 33 0.05 -10.86 9.35
CA LYS A 33 -0.74 -9.62 9.30
C LYS A 33 -0.57 -8.95 7.94
N VAL A 34 -1.68 -8.70 7.24
CA VAL A 34 -1.69 -8.13 5.89
C VAL A 34 -2.42 -6.79 5.89
N GLY A 35 -1.70 -5.71 5.58
CA GLY A 35 -2.30 -4.39 5.41
C GLY A 35 -3.07 -4.31 4.09
N THR A 36 -4.35 -3.91 4.14
CA THR A 36 -5.19 -3.76 2.94
C THR A 36 -6.16 -2.59 3.08
N THR A 37 -6.43 -1.90 1.98
CA THR A 37 -7.32 -0.72 1.97
C THR A 37 -8.79 -1.11 1.79
N GLY A 38 -9.06 -2.19 1.07
CA GLY A 38 -10.42 -2.69 0.84
C GLY A 38 -11.28 -1.80 -0.07
N ASP A 39 -10.64 -0.98 -0.91
CA ASP A 39 -11.31 -0.02 -1.78
C ASP A 39 -10.86 -0.06 -3.24
N TRP A 40 -10.18 -1.12 -3.66
CA TRP A 40 -9.70 -1.28 -5.04
C TRP A 40 -10.22 -2.57 -5.68
N ASP A 41 -11.42 -2.51 -6.22
CA ASP A 41 -12.07 -3.58 -6.99
C ASP A 41 -11.34 -3.82 -8.33
N PRO A 42 -11.07 -5.08 -8.75
CA PRO A 42 -11.38 -6.36 -8.08
C PRO A 42 -10.26 -6.90 -7.17
N MET A 43 -9.22 -6.11 -6.90
CA MET A 43 -8.03 -6.57 -6.19
C MET A 43 -8.30 -6.73 -4.69
N THR A 44 -8.85 -5.71 -4.05
CA THR A 44 -9.21 -5.72 -2.63
C THR A 44 -10.49 -4.92 -2.39
N MET A 45 -11.49 -5.56 -1.80
CA MET A 45 -12.78 -4.98 -1.49
C MET A 45 -13.17 -5.34 -0.08
N LYS A 46 -13.68 -4.36 0.67
CA LYS A 46 -14.29 -4.59 1.97
C LYS A 46 -15.81 -4.49 1.84
N ASP A 47 -16.49 -5.56 2.18
CA ASP A 47 -17.94 -5.59 2.24
C ASP A 47 -18.42 -4.77 3.45
N PRO A 48 -19.20 -3.69 3.27
CA PRO A 48 -19.60 -2.81 4.36
C PRO A 48 -20.62 -3.48 5.32
N ALA A 49 -21.39 -4.47 4.85
CA ALA A 49 -22.38 -5.16 5.67
C ALA A 49 -21.75 -6.21 6.59
N THR A 50 -20.73 -6.92 6.09
CA THR A 50 -20.09 -8.04 6.82
C THR A 50 -18.72 -7.69 7.37
N ASN A 51 -18.13 -6.55 6.96
CA ASN A 51 -16.74 -6.15 7.21
C ASN A 51 -15.69 -7.15 6.70
N LYS A 52 -16.06 -8.11 5.87
CA LYS A 52 -15.14 -9.09 5.28
C LYS A 52 -14.45 -8.52 4.06
N TYR A 53 -13.19 -8.91 3.89
CA TYR A 53 -12.42 -8.61 2.69
C TYR A 53 -12.60 -9.70 1.64
N LYS A 54 -12.58 -9.32 0.36
CA LYS A 54 -12.60 -10.21 -0.81
C LYS A 54 -11.82 -9.58 -1.96
N GLY A 55 -11.44 -10.37 -2.94
CA GLY A 55 -10.77 -9.95 -4.16
C GLY A 55 -9.49 -10.73 -4.41
N PHE A 56 -8.89 -10.49 -5.59
CA PHE A 56 -7.72 -11.24 -6.05
C PHE A 56 -6.56 -11.23 -5.04
N ASP A 57 -6.20 -10.07 -4.51
CA ASP A 57 -5.11 -9.95 -3.53
C ASP A 57 -5.44 -10.61 -2.20
N ILE A 58 -6.71 -10.63 -1.82
CA ILE A 58 -7.16 -11.32 -0.60
C ILE A 58 -6.96 -12.83 -0.74
N ASP A 59 -7.29 -13.39 -1.91
CA ASP A 59 -7.12 -14.81 -2.20
C ASP A 59 -5.63 -15.17 -2.27
N VAL A 60 -4.80 -14.36 -2.96
CA VAL A 60 -3.33 -14.55 -3.03
C VAL A 60 -2.70 -14.57 -1.64
N MET A 61 -3.05 -13.62 -0.77
CA MET A 61 -2.49 -13.56 0.59
C MET A 61 -3.01 -14.69 1.48
N SER A 62 -4.24 -15.13 1.25
CA SER A 62 -4.81 -16.27 1.98
C SER A 62 -4.10 -17.58 1.62
N GLU A 63 -3.79 -17.82 0.33
CA GLU A 63 -2.98 -18.96 -0.09
C GLU A 63 -1.55 -18.85 0.43
N LEU A 64 -0.91 -17.67 0.40
CA LEU A 64 0.41 -17.48 0.99
C LEU A 64 0.44 -17.88 2.48
N ALA A 65 -0.53 -17.41 3.27
CA ALA A 65 -0.60 -17.76 4.69
C ALA A 65 -0.80 -19.27 4.92
N LYS A 66 -1.61 -19.90 4.08
CA LYS A 66 -1.83 -21.35 4.10
C LYS A 66 -0.55 -22.13 3.76
N ASP A 67 0.19 -21.71 2.73
CA ASP A 67 1.47 -22.33 2.35
C ASP A 67 2.52 -22.17 3.47
N MET A 68 2.49 -21.06 4.20
CA MET A 68 3.33 -20.80 5.37
C MET A 68 2.85 -21.55 6.62
N GLY A 69 1.66 -22.17 6.63
CA GLY A 69 1.08 -22.85 7.80
C GLY A 69 0.69 -21.88 8.93
N VAL A 70 0.36 -20.62 8.62
CA VAL A 70 0.01 -19.60 9.61
C VAL A 70 -1.42 -19.07 9.40
N LYS A 71 -1.99 -18.45 10.42
CA LYS A 71 -3.25 -17.71 10.31
C LYS A 71 -3.03 -16.40 9.57
N ILE A 72 -4.08 -15.91 8.87
CA ILE A 72 -4.06 -14.59 8.25
C ILE A 72 -4.96 -13.62 9.00
N THR A 73 -4.50 -12.38 9.15
CA THR A 73 -5.28 -11.25 9.67
C THR A 73 -5.14 -10.07 8.73
N PHE A 74 -6.26 -9.60 8.17
CA PHE A 74 -6.29 -8.39 7.35
C PHE A 74 -6.43 -7.15 8.23
N VAL A 75 -5.46 -6.24 8.15
CA VAL A 75 -5.40 -5.00 8.93
C VAL A 75 -5.83 -3.84 8.04
N PRO A 76 -6.90 -3.11 8.39
CA PRO A 76 -7.34 -1.95 7.62
C PRO A 76 -6.27 -0.85 7.62
N THR A 77 -6.02 -0.30 6.44
CA THR A 77 -5.11 0.83 6.24
C THR A 77 -5.62 1.73 5.11
N GLU A 78 -4.91 2.82 4.85
CA GLU A 78 -5.20 3.78 3.79
C GLU A 78 -4.01 3.90 2.84
N TRP A 79 -4.24 4.31 1.59
CA TRP A 79 -3.18 4.44 0.58
C TRP A 79 -2.04 5.35 1.03
N LYS A 80 -2.34 6.46 1.69
CA LYS A 80 -1.33 7.41 2.19
C LYS A 80 -0.42 6.84 3.27
N THR A 81 -0.85 5.80 4.00
CA THR A 81 -0.13 5.21 5.13
C THR A 81 0.29 3.76 4.92
N ILE A 82 -0.01 3.17 3.74
CA ILE A 82 0.19 1.74 3.48
C ILE A 82 1.66 1.31 3.60
N VAL A 83 2.62 2.13 3.17
CA VAL A 83 4.05 1.81 3.28
C VAL A 83 4.58 2.10 4.68
N SER A 84 4.20 3.23 5.29
CA SER A 84 4.64 3.57 6.64
C SER A 84 4.10 2.61 7.71
N GLY A 85 2.96 1.97 7.46
CA GLY A 85 2.40 0.95 8.33
C GLY A 85 3.27 -0.31 8.44
N ILE A 86 3.97 -0.71 7.36
CA ILE A 86 4.97 -1.80 7.37
C ILE A 86 6.14 -1.41 8.27
N ASN A 87 6.70 -0.20 8.08
CA ASN A 87 7.83 0.29 8.85
C ASN A 87 7.51 0.45 10.34
N ALA A 88 6.26 0.79 10.65
CA ALA A 88 5.77 0.89 12.02
C ALA A 88 5.37 -0.46 12.65
N GLY A 89 5.51 -1.58 11.92
CA GLY A 89 5.15 -2.92 12.40
C GLY A 89 3.65 -3.15 12.61
N ARG A 90 2.78 -2.33 12.00
CA ARG A 90 1.32 -2.51 12.10
C ARG A 90 0.85 -3.79 11.40
N TYR A 91 1.52 -4.18 10.35
CA TYR A 91 1.35 -5.41 9.58
C TYR A 91 2.69 -5.83 8.98
N ASP A 92 2.78 -7.07 8.57
CA ASP A 92 4.02 -7.70 8.12
C ASP A 92 4.25 -7.50 6.62
N ILE A 93 3.17 -7.51 5.84
CA ILE A 93 3.13 -7.32 4.39
C ILE A 93 1.91 -6.50 4.01
N SER A 94 1.93 -5.90 2.84
CA SER A 94 0.76 -5.25 2.24
C SER A 94 0.58 -5.68 0.80
N THR A 95 -0.67 -5.63 0.32
CA THR A 95 -1.05 -5.97 -1.05
C THR A 95 -1.24 -4.72 -1.91
N SER A 96 -1.37 -4.92 -3.22
CA SER A 96 -1.82 -3.89 -4.17
C SER A 96 -0.87 -2.69 -4.33
N VAL A 97 0.31 -2.73 -3.73
CA VAL A 97 1.23 -1.58 -3.70
C VAL A 97 2.15 -1.59 -4.92
N THR A 98 1.94 -0.62 -5.81
CA THR A 98 2.85 -0.41 -6.94
C THR A 98 4.25 -0.05 -6.45
N LYS A 99 5.28 -0.77 -6.94
CA LYS A 99 6.67 -0.44 -6.68
C LYS A 99 7.03 0.87 -7.39
N THR A 100 7.36 1.89 -6.60
CA THR A 100 7.96 3.14 -7.10
C THR A 100 9.35 3.33 -6.49
N PRO A 101 10.25 4.12 -7.10
CA PRO A 101 11.57 4.41 -6.52
C PRO A 101 11.46 4.89 -5.08
N LYS A 102 10.60 5.88 -4.82
CA LYS A 102 10.36 6.46 -3.49
C LYS A 102 9.91 5.43 -2.45
N ARG A 103 9.03 4.50 -2.82
CA ARG A 103 8.57 3.44 -1.91
C ARG A 103 9.65 2.40 -1.67
N ALA A 104 10.46 2.09 -2.69
CA ALA A 104 11.54 1.13 -2.60
C ALA A 104 12.71 1.58 -1.71
N GLU A 105 12.84 2.88 -1.44
CA GLU A 105 13.82 3.40 -0.47
C GLU A 105 13.52 2.99 0.98
N VAL A 106 12.25 2.71 1.28
CA VAL A 106 11.79 2.52 2.67
C VAL A 106 11.08 1.18 2.91
N ALA A 107 10.82 0.38 1.87
CA ALA A 107 10.19 -0.93 1.98
C ALA A 107 10.73 -1.91 0.94
N GLY A 108 10.87 -3.18 1.31
CA GLY A 108 11.15 -4.27 0.38
C GLY A 108 9.92 -4.58 -0.48
N PHE A 109 10.16 -5.06 -1.70
CA PHE A 109 9.12 -5.52 -2.62
C PHE A 109 9.42 -6.94 -3.09
N THR A 110 8.38 -7.73 -3.28
CA THR A 110 8.45 -9.03 -3.98
C THR A 110 8.66 -8.82 -5.48
N ASP A 111 8.83 -9.91 -6.22
CA ASP A 111 8.63 -9.88 -7.66
C ASP A 111 7.20 -9.47 -7.99
N THR A 112 7.03 -8.88 -9.19
CA THR A 112 5.72 -8.42 -9.64
C THR A 112 4.84 -9.61 -9.99
N TYR A 113 3.77 -9.83 -9.25
CA TYR A 113 2.81 -10.90 -9.49
C TYR A 113 1.60 -10.46 -10.35
N TYR A 114 1.38 -9.14 -10.51
CA TYR A 114 0.32 -8.59 -11.35
C TYR A 114 0.75 -7.27 -12.02
N LYS A 115 0.27 -7.02 -13.25
CA LYS A 115 0.55 -5.78 -13.99
C LYS A 115 -0.75 -5.18 -14.52
N TYR A 116 -0.87 -3.86 -14.45
CA TYR A 116 -2.01 -3.12 -14.96
C TYR A 116 -1.56 -1.77 -15.55
N GLY A 117 -2.42 -1.20 -16.39
CA GLY A 117 -2.26 0.15 -16.92
C GLY A 117 -3.17 1.14 -16.21
N THR A 118 -2.71 2.38 -16.05
CA THR A 118 -3.55 3.49 -15.57
C THR A 118 -4.02 4.31 -16.76
N VAL A 119 -5.31 4.56 -16.85
CA VAL A 119 -5.93 5.38 -17.89
C VAL A 119 -6.87 6.41 -17.25
N PRO A 120 -7.04 7.61 -17.86
CA PRO A 120 -8.03 8.56 -17.39
C PRO A 120 -9.45 8.03 -17.58
N LEU A 121 -10.30 8.24 -16.58
CA LEU A 121 -11.74 8.02 -16.65
C LEU A 121 -12.44 9.36 -16.90
N VAL A 122 -13.34 9.40 -17.86
CA VAL A 122 -14.16 10.58 -18.16
C VAL A 122 -15.62 10.19 -18.39
N LEU A 123 -16.55 11.13 -18.20
CA LEU A 123 -17.94 10.91 -18.54
C LEU A 123 -18.09 10.67 -20.06
N LYS A 124 -18.95 9.74 -20.44
CA LYS A 124 -19.21 9.40 -21.87
C LYS A 124 -19.52 10.63 -22.73
N LYS A 125 -20.28 11.59 -22.20
CA LYS A 125 -20.59 12.86 -22.88
C LYS A 125 -19.35 13.73 -23.16
N ASN A 126 -18.24 13.52 -22.43
CA ASN A 126 -17.02 14.29 -22.53
C ASN A 126 -15.91 13.60 -23.34
N LEU A 127 -16.13 12.40 -23.90
CA LEU A 127 -15.13 11.65 -24.65
C LEU A 127 -14.50 12.44 -25.81
N LYS A 128 -15.29 13.25 -26.54
CA LYS A 128 -14.76 14.09 -27.63
C LYS A 128 -13.92 15.25 -27.12
N LYS A 129 -14.28 15.81 -25.96
CA LYS A 129 -13.56 16.92 -25.32
C LYS A 129 -12.21 16.47 -24.78
N TYR A 130 -12.14 15.25 -24.24
CA TYR A 130 -10.96 14.68 -23.61
C TYR A 130 -10.42 13.47 -24.38
N SER A 131 -10.25 13.64 -25.70
CA SER A 131 -9.86 12.55 -26.60
C SER A 131 -8.34 12.27 -26.63
N THR A 132 -7.53 13.17 -26.10
CA THR A 132 -6.06 13.07 -26.06
C THR A 132 -5.53 13.40 -24.68
N TRP A 133 -4.31 12.96 -24.35
CA TRP A 133 -3.61 13.32 -23.11
C TRP A 133 -3.44 14.84 -22.98
N ASP A 134 -3.11 15.53 -24.07
CA ASP A 134 -2.93 16.99 -24.07
C ASP A 134 -4.22 17.74 -23.73
N SER A 135 -5.37 17.21 -24.12
CA SER A 135 -6.68 17.81 -23.79
C SER A 135 -6.99 17.78 -22.29
N LEU A 136 -6.32 16.90 -21.55
CA LEU A 136 -6.43 16.81 -20.10
C LEU A 136 -5.43 17.75 -19.38
N ASN A 137 -4.32 18.13 -20.02
CA ASN A 137 -3.26 18.92 -19.38
C ASN A 137 -3.46 20.43 -19.57
N ASN A 138 -4.51 20.98 -18.97
CA ASN A 138 -4.78 22.42 -18.98
C ASN A 138 -5.46 22.91 -17.68
N GLU A 139 -5.35 24.19 -17.38
CA GLU A 139 -5.81 24.82 -16.13
C GLU A 139 -7.32 24.77 -15.88
N ASN A 140 -8.12 24.49 -16.92
CA ASN A 140 -9.59 24.37 -16.84
C ASN A 140 -10.03 22.93 -16.57
N VAL A 141 -9.09 22.00 -16.43
CA VAL A 141 -9.35 20.58 -16.11
C VAL A 141 -8.95 20.30 -14.66
N THR A 142 -9.85 19.63 -13.96
CA THR A 142 -9.56 19.05 -12.65
C THR A 142 -9.39 17.55 -12.79
N ILE A 143 -8.27 17.03 -12.31
CA ILE A 143 -7.95 15.60 -12.27
C ILE A 143 -8.19 15.11 -10.84
N ALA A 144 -9.13 14.20 -10.66
CA ALA A 144 -9.35 13.54 -9.38
C ALA A 144 -8.45 12.31 -9.24
N THR A 145 -7.86 12.13 -8.07
CA THR A 145 -7.02 10.97 -7.72
C THR A 145 -7.25 10.59 -6.27
N THR A 146 -6.85 9.37 -5.90
CA THR A 146 -6.82 8.97 -4.48
C THR A 146 -5.46 9.31 -3.86
N LEU A 147 -5.47 9.99 -2.73
CA LEU A 147 -4.29 10.48 -2.01
C LEU A 147 -3.33 9.34 -1.63
N GLY A 148 -2.04 9.53 -1.92
CA GLY A 148 -0.97 8.58 -1.59
C GLY A 148 -0.83 7.41 -2.57
N THR A 149 -1.59 7.40 -3.67
CA THR A 149 -1.48 6.39 -4.73
C THR A 149 -0.39 6.73 -5.75
N SER A 150 0.06 5.71 -6.49
CA SER A 150 0.93 5.93 -7.65
C SER A 150 0.23 6.65 -8.80
N GLN A 151 -1.10 6.58 -8.85
CA GLN A 151 -1.93 7.32 -9.81
C GLN A 151 -1.87 8.83 -9.54
N GLU A 152 -1.87 9.24 -8.27
CA GLU A 152 -1.68 10.65 -7.90
C GLU A 152 -0.30 11.17 -8.33
N GLU A 153 0.77 10.39 -8.12
CA GLU A 153 2.12 10.74 -8.57
C GLU A 153 2.16 10.91 -10.09
N LYS A 154 1.57 9.96 -10.83
CA LYS A 154 1.49 10.05 -12.30
C LYS A 154 0.63 11.22 -12.79
N ALA A 155 -0.47 11.53 -12.13
CA ALA A 155 -1.30 12.66 -12.50
C ALA A 155 -0.52 13.98 -12.38
N LYS A 156 0.29 14.15 -11.34
CA LYS A 156 1.21 15.31 -11.19
C LYS A 156 2.25 15.38 -12.29
N GLU A 157 2.77 14.24 -12.72
CA GLU A 157 3.79 14.14 -13.77
C GLU A 157 3.20 14.44 -15.16
N PHE A 158 2.09 13.79 -15.52
CA PHE A 158 1.53 13.88 -16.87
C PHE A 158 0.64 15.11 -17.11
N PHE A 159 0.05 15.66 -16.04
CA PHE A 159 -0.89 16.78 -16.15
C PHE A 159 -0.50 17.97 -15.25
N PRO A 160 0.74 18.50 -15.39
CA PRO A 160 1.25 19.55 -14.50
C PRO A 160 0.51 20.89 -14.59
N LYS A 161 -0.28 21.11 -15.66
CA LYS A 161 -1.08 22.33 -15.84
C LYS A 161 -2.49 22.20 -15.26
N SER A 162 -2.94 20.97 -14.99
CA SER A 162 -4.29 20.71 -14.50
C SER A 162 -4.37 20.90 -13.00
N LYS A 163 -5.56 21.19 -12.51
CA LYS A 163 -5.85 21.20 -11.07
C LYS A 163 -5.91 19.75 -10.59
N LEU A 164 -5.21 19.43 -9.52
CA LEU A 164 -5.28 18.12 -8.90
C LEU A 164 -6.19 18.18 -7.68
N GLN A 165 -7.17 17.28 -7.63
CA GLN A 165 -8.04 17.03 -6.49
C GLN A 165 -7.76 15.63 -5.95
N SER A 166 -7.07 15.54 -4.82
CA SER A 166 -6.78 14.27 -4.17
C SER A 166 -7.82 14.00 -3.10
N VAL A 167 -8.51 12.86 -3.19
CA VAL A 167 -9.49 12.41 -2.21
C VAL A 167 -8.89 11.37 -1.27
N GLU A 168 -9.29 11.39 -0.01
CA GLU A 168 -8.84 10.39 0.97
C GLU A 168 -9.73 9.14 0.91
N SER A 169 -9.11 7.97 1.07
CA SER A 169 -9.81 6.71 1.28
C SER A 169 -10.76 6.80 2.50
N PRO A 170 -11.98 6.28 2.44
CA PRO A 170 -12.57 5.43 1.41
C PRO A 170 -13.29 6.18 0.27
N ALA A 171 -13.22 7.52 0.21
CA ALA A 171 -13.76 8.27 -0.92
C ALA A 171 -13.05 7.87 -2.22
N ARG A 172 -13.81 7.84 -3.31
CA ARG A 172 -13.31 7.32 -4.59
C ARG A 172 -13.26 8.43 -5.63
N ASP A 173 -12.11 8.56 -6.28
CA ASP A 173 -11.86 9.52 -7.34
C ASP A 173 -12.86 9.46 -8.50
N PHE A 174 -13.36 8.27 -8.87
CA PHE A 174 -14.39 8.15 -9.90
C PHE A 174 -15.73 8.80 -9.49
N GLN A 175 -16.04 8.91 -8.21
CA GLN A 175 -17.24 9.58 -7.73
C GLN A 175 -17.20 11.09 -8.02
N GLU A 176 -16.02 11.70 -7.96
CA GLU A 176 -15.80 13.10 -8.36
C GLU A 176 -16.11 13.30 -9.85
N VAL A 177 -15.71 12.33 -10.70
CA VAL A 177 -16.05 12.36 -12.14
C VAL A 177 -17.55 12.25 -12.38
N LEU A 178 -18.27 11.45 -11.57
CA LEU A 178 -19.72 11.31 -11.67
C LEU A 178 -20.47 12.55 -11.18
N ALA A 179 -19.92 13.24 -10.19
CA ALA A 179 -20.49 14.46 -9.62
C ALA A 179 -20.33 15.68 -10.55
N GLY A 180 -19.36 15.67 -11.49
CA GLY A 180 -19.06 16.74 -12.47
C GLY A 180 -17.81 17.49 -12.13
#